data_bc6fb339d2242adeec719043554b0cd0
#
_entry.id   bc6fb339d2242adeec719043554b0cd0
#
_cell.length_a   1.000
_cell.length_b   1.000
_cell.length_c   1.000
_cell.angle_alpha   90.00
_cell.angle_beta   90.00
_cell.angle_gamma   90.00
#
_symmetry.space_group_name_H-M   'P 1'
#
loop_
_entity.id
_entity.type
_entity.pdbx_description
1 polymer ?
#
loop_
_entity_poly.entity_id
_entity_poly.type
_entity_poly.pdbx_seq_one_letter_code
_entity_poly.pdbx_strand_id
1 'polypeptide(L)'
;MTLKNRVVMMPMGSDFAGHDGELSDEHIKYYELRARGGTGLIMVENVCVKYPEGSNGTTQLRLDKDCYILRLFTLTEACHRQGALMGIQINHTGASAMSSRISMQPVSASRFPSKAGGEIPRGLSKEEIASIAKDYGTAAKRAVNAGFDVVEIHAGHSYLISQFLSPTTNDRTDEFGGSAENRARFCRMVIDEVRKAVGPRVPISLRLSVDELPNLTIKTGVDVTVAEIKIYILDLVVNATGSVPLLPPIEGLHDNLGKKDASVYSIKDMIADVKNYPEDMTGKKVVVVGGGAVGLDVVEFFAPRGAETTIIEMMPVIGNGLDASSTSSMKECMEKHHVRQMTNTALQKVNAHSFLVKYDGKEEELPFDYGFVCLGMRANAPIWNDIQEAFYENNYLRFYFYDMI
;
A
#
# COMPACT_ATOMS: atom_id res chain seq x y z
N MET A 1 -22.62 -12.74 10.84
CA MET A 1 -21.90 -12.87 9.55
C MET A 1 -20.81 -13.93 9.71
N THR A 2 -20.65 -14.82 8.74
CA THR A 2 -19.61 -15.87 8.75
C THR A 2 -18.82 -15.77 7.46
N LEU A 3 -17.50 -15.66 7.54
CA LEU A 3 -16.60 -15.63 6.38
C LEU A 3 -16.21 -17.07 6.00
N LYS A 4 -16.04 -17.34 4.68
CA LYS A 4 -15.56 -18.64 4.19
C LYS A 4 -14.11 -18.94 4.60
N ASN A 5 -13.31 -17.90 4.89
CA ASN A 5 -11.93 -17.99 5.39
C ASN A 5 -11.52 -16.67 6.08
N ARG A 6 -10.27 -16.58 6.54
CA ARG A 6 -9.72 -15.40 7.24
C ARG A 6 -9.01 -14.39 6.34
N VAL A 7 -9.06 -14.59 5.02
CA VAL A 7 -8.44 -13.65 4.07
C VAL A 7 -9.37 -12.47 3.86
N VAL A 8 -8.91 -11.29 4.23
CA VAL A 8 -9.63 -10.03 4.09
C VAL A 8 -8.80 -9.06 3.25
N MET A 9 -9.37 -8.58 2.15
CA MET A 9 -8.79 -7.48 1.40
C MET A 9 -9.18 -6.16 2.05
N MET A 10 -8.20 -5.40 2.52
CA MET A 10 -8.41 -4.09 3.14
C MET A 10 -8.72 -3.02 2.09
N PRO A 11 -9.42 -1.93 2.46
CA PRO A 11 -9.75 -0.85 1.54
C PRO A 11 -8.51 -0.08 1.10
N MET A 12 -8.38 0.13 -0.20
CA MET A 12 -7.28 0.85 -0.81
C MET A 12 -7.79 1.63 -2.03
N GLY A 13 -7.56 2.95 -2.04
CA GLY A 13 -7.97 3.82 -3.15
C GLY A 13 -7.30 3.43 -4.46
N SER A 14 -8.08 3.20 -5.49
CA SER A 14 -7.61 2.77 -6.81
C SER A 14 -7.62 3.90 -7.85
N ASP A 15 -8.37 4.97 -7.60
CA ASP A 15 -8.65 6.07 -8.55
C ASP A 15 -9.28 5.61 -9.88
N PHE A 16 -9.96 4.46 -9.88
CA PHE A 16 -10.64 3.92 -11.08
C PHE A 16 -12.06 4.49 -11.32
N ALA A 17 -12.57 5.32 -10.41
CA ALA A 17 -13.89 5.90 -10.58
C ALA A 17 -13.94 6.86 -11.79
N GLY A 18 -15.12 6.97 -12.41
CA GLY A 18 -15.39 8.04 -13.35
C GLY A 18 -15.27 9.43 -12.70
N HIS A 19 -15.16 10.47 -13.52
CA HIS A 19 -15.03 11.85 -13.02
C HIS A 19 -16.20 12.34 -12.16
N ASP A 20 -17.33 11.68 -12.25
CA ASP A 20 -18.53 11.91 -11.44
C ASP A 20 -18.58 11.04 -10.16
N GLY A 21 -17.56 10.21 -9.93
CA GLY A 21 -17.46 9.28 -8.79
C GLY A 21 -18.27 8.00 -8.98
N GLU A 22 -18.69 7.68 -10.20
CA GLU A 22 -19.35 6.43 -10.53
C GLU A 22 -18.37 5.26 -10.63
N LEU A 23 -18.82 4.08 -10.21
CA LEU A 23 -18.04 2.84 -10.28
C LEU A 23 -17.79 2.46 -11.75
N SER A 24 -16.52 2.26 -12.14
CA SER A 24 -16.14 1.84 -13.49
C SER A 24 -16.21 0.31 -13.68
N ASP A 25 -16.09 -0.15 -14.93
CA ASP A 25 -15.97 -1.58 -15.23
C ASP A 25 -14.63 -2.15 -14.74
N GLU A 26 -13.59 -1.31 -14.69
CA GLU A 26 -12.29 -1.66 -14.11
C GLU A 26 -12.42 -2.01 -12.63
N HIS A 27 -13.18 -1.24 -11.85
CA HIS A 27 -13.46 -1.56 -10.45
C HIS A 27 -14.12 -2.94 -10.32
N ILE A 28 -15.14 -3.24 -11.13
CA ILE A 28 -15.84 -4.52 -11.05
C ILE A 28 -14.86 -5.67 -11.31
N LYS A 29 -14.07 -5.57 -12.38
CA LYS A 29 -13.07 -6.59 -12.73
C LYS A 29 -12.00 -6.71 -11.64
N TYR A 30 -11.54 -5.58 -11.11
CA TYR A 30 -10.52 -5.51 -10.06
C TYR A 30 -10.95 -6.28 -8.81
N TYR A 31 -12.14 -6.03 -8.30
CA TYR A 31 -12.63 -6.69 -7.09
C TYR A 31 -13.10 -8.13 -7.36
N GLU A 32 -13.76 -8.39 -8.49
CA GLU A 32 -14.17 -9.74 -8.87
C GLU A 32 -12.98 -10.69 -9.00
N LEU A 33 -11.85 -10.23 -9.54
CA LEU A 33 -10.64 -11.04 -9.65
C LEU A 33 -10.13 -11.49 -8.26
N ARG A 34 -10.16 -10.62 -7.24
CA ARG A 34 -9.81 -10.97 -5.86
C ARG A 34 -10.80 -11.93 -5.24
N ALA A 35 -12.09 -11.74 -5.51
CA ALA A 35 -13.13 -12.67 -5.07
C ALA A 35 -12.93 -14.07 -5.66
N ARG A 36 -12.62 -14.17 -6.96
CA ARG A 36 -12.26 -15.43 -7.67
C ARG A 36 -10.99 -16.06 -7.11
N GLY A 37 -10.01 -15.24 -6.68
CA GLY A 37 -8.79 -15.69 -6.01
C GLY A 37 -9.01 -16.28 -4.61
N GLY A 38 -10.25 -16.25 -4.09
CA GLY A 38 -10.62 -16.93 -2.85
C GLY A 38 -10.73 -16.02 -1.63
N THR A 39 -10.62 -14.69 -1.77
CA THR A 39 -10.79 -13.73 -0.65
C THR A 39 -12.14 -13.93 0.04
N GLY A 40 -12.15 -13.98 1.37
CA GLY A 40 -13.35 -14.20 2.18
C GLY A 40 -14.19 -12.94 2.36
N LEU A 41 -13.55 -11.79 2.58
CA LEU A 41 -14.18 -10.47 2.66
C LEU A 41 -13.35 -9.47 1.86
N ILE A 42 -14.01 -8.69 1.02
CA ILE A 42 -13.39 -7.60 0.26
C ILE A 42 -13.97 -6.29 0.76
N MET A 43 -13.12 -5.43 1.31
CA MET A 43 -13.48 -4.07 1.69
C MET A 43 -13.21 -3.13 0.52
N VAL A 44 -14.26 -2.59 -0.07
CA VAL A 44 -14.16 -1.59 -1.14
C VAL A 44 -13.54 -0.30 -0.58
N GLU A 45 -12.75 0.37 -1.39
CA GLU A 45 -12.04 1.61 -1.07
C GLU A 45 -12.92 2.69 -0.47
N ASN A 46 -12.30 3.74 0.08
CA ASN A 46 -13.05 4.82 0.72
C ASN A 46 -13.95 5.55 -0.28
N VAL A 47 -15.24 5.65 0.04
CA VAL A 47 -16.23 6.36 -0.75
C VAL A 47 -16.67 7.65 -0.06
N CYS A 48 -16.84 8.71 -0.84
CA CYS A 48 -17.24 10.02 -0.35
C CYS A 48 -18.73 10.02 0.07
N VAL A 49 -19.00 10.43 1.32
CA VAL A 49 -20.38 10.54 1.86
C VAL A 49 -21.04 11.88 1.59
N LYS A 50 -20.26 12.91 1.25
CA LYS A 50 -20.73 14.29 1.02
C LYS A 50 -19.88 14.98 -0.04
N TYR A 51 -20.33 15.02 -1.28
CA TYR A 51 -19.63 15.67 -2.37
C TYR A 51 -20.12 17.12 -2.57
N PRO A 52 -19.21 18.08 -2.87
CA PRO A 52 -17.76 17.94 -3.05
C PRO A 52 -16.97 18.02 -1.73
N GLU A 53 -17.54 18.52 -0.64
CA GLU A 53 -16.86 18.89 0.62
C GLU A 53 -16.02 17.77 1.21
N GLY A 54 -16.52 16.54 1.17
CA GLY A 54 -15.88 15.37 1.77
C GLY A 54 -15.03 14.54 0.80
N SER A 55 -14.76 15.02 -0.41
CA SER A 55 -14.07 14.25 -1.45
C SER A 55 -12.55 14.44 -1.43
N ASN A 56 -11.81 13.40 -1.82
CA ASN A 56 -10.37 13.46 -2.13
C ASN A 56 -10.09 14.01 -3.54
N GLY A 57 -11.08 13.99 -4.44
CA GLY A 57 -10.94 14.37 -5.84
C GLY A 57 -12.03 13.81 -6.72
N THR A 58 -11.87 14.01 -8.03
CA THR A 58 -12.90 13.69 -9.01
C THR A 58 -13.01 12.21 -9.34
N THR A 59 -11.97 11.42 -9.08
CA THR A 59 -11.89 9.98 -9.37
C THR A 59 -12.14 9.09 -8.14
N GLN A 60 -12.59 9.69 -7.04
CA GLN A 60 -13.02 8.94 -5.86
C GLN A 60 -14.47 8.48 -6.01
N LEU A 61 -14.74 7.24 -5.61
CA LEU A 61 -16.11 6.72 -5.52
C LEU A 61 -16.99 7.58 -4.61
N ARG A 62 -18.26 7.70 -4.97
CA ARG A 62 -19.26 8.50 -4.25
C ARG A 62 -20.44 7.64 -3.81
N LEU A 63 -21.02 8.03 -2.68
CA LEU A 63 -22.24 7.43 -2.14
C LEU A 63 -23.17 8.49 -1.50
N ASP A 64 -22.98 9.75 -1.90
CA ASP A 64 -23.79 10.89 -1.48
C ASP A 64 -25.17 10.95 -2.17
N LYS A 65 -25.40 10.17 -3.24
CA LYS A 65 -26.65 10.13 -4.00
C LYS A 65 -27.09 8.70 -4.30
N ASP A 66 -28.39 8.51 -4.52
CA ASP A 66 -28.99 7.20 -4.81
C ASP A 66 -28.61 6.64 -6.19
N CYS A 67 -28.21 7.50 -7.14
CA CYS A 67 -27.81 7.07 -8.48
C CYS A 67 -26.62 6.10 -8.48
N TYR A 68 -25.77 6.11 -7.44
CA TYR A 68 -24.62 5.23 -7.33
C TYR A 68 -24.96 3.80 -6.89
N ILE A 69 -26.18 3.57 -6.34
CA ILE A 69 -26.58 2.27 -5.78
C ILE A 69 -26.52 1.17 -6.82
N LEU A 70 -27.04 1.40 -8.03
CA LEU A 70 -27.18 0.37 -9.05
C LEU A 70 -25.83 -0.19 -9.51
N ARG A 71 -24.86 0.69 -9.76
CA ARG A 71 -23.51 0.24 -10.18
C ARG A 71 -22.77 -0.49 -9.06
N LEU A 72 -22.90 -0.03 -7.82
CA LEU A 72 -22.34 -0.71 -6.64
C LEU A 72 -23.03 -2.06 -6.40
N PHE A 73 -24.33 -2.18 -6.66
CA PHE A 73 -25.03 -3.47 -6.62
C PHE A 73 -24.48 -4.46 -7.67
N THR A 74 -24.15 -3.99 -8.86
CA THR A 74 -23.50 -4.85 -9.88
C THR A 74 -22.17 -5.40 -9.40
N LEU A 75 -21.39 -4.60 -8.67
CA LEU A 75 -20.13 -5.03 -8.05
C LEU A 75 -20.36 -6.09 -6.98
N THR A 76 -21.26 -5.83 -6.04
CA THR A 76 -21.53 -6.79 -4.94
C THR A 76 -22.01 -8.13 -5.47
N GLU A 77 -22.91 -8.13 -6.45
CA GLU A 77 -23.39 -9.33 -7.14
C GLU A 77 -22.26 -10.12 -7.84
N ALA A 78 -21.34 -9.40 -8.53
CA ALA A 78 -20.21 -10.05 -9.20
C ALA A 78 -19.31 -10.78 -8.20
N CYS A 79 -19.00 -10.15 -7.07
CA CYS A 79 -18.14 -10.72 -6.02
C CYS A 79 -18.87 -11.80 -5.20
N HIS A 80 -20.16 -11.63 -4.88
CA HIS A 80 -20.96 -12.64 -4.18
C HIS A 80 -21.05 -13.94 -4.97
N ARG A 81 -21.19 -13.89 -6.31
CA ARG A 81 -21.16 -15.08 -7.17
C ARG A 81 -19.86 -15.87 -7.04
N GLN A 82 -18.76 -15.23 -6.64
CA GLN A 82 -17.46 -15.87 -6.37
C GLN A 82 -17.32 -16.28 -4.88
N GLY A 83 -18.39 -16.09 -4.07
CA GLY A 83 -18.44 -16.48 -2.66
C GLY A 83 -17.66 -15.56 -1.71
N ALA A 84 -17.27 -14.36 -2.14
CA ALA A 84 -16.75 -13.33 -1.24
C ALA A 84 -17.89 -12.52 -0.62
N LEU A 85 -17.77 -12.14 0.66
CA LEU A 85 -18.60 -11.09 1.24
C LEU A 85 -18.00 -9.71 0.92
N MET A 86 -18.86 -8.68 0.86
CA MET A 86 -18.46 -7.34 0.45
C MET A 86 -18.67 -6.33 1.58
N GLY A 87 -17.64 -5.58 1.89
CA GLY A 87 -17.71 -4.39 2.72
C GLY A 87 -17.40 -3.13 1.91
N ILE A 88 -17.74 -1.98 2.44
CA ILE A 88 -17.44 -0.69 1.84
C ILE A 88 -16.99 0.30 2.93
N GLN A 89 -15.92 1.04 2.66
CA GLN A 89 -15.42 2.05 3.58
C GLN A 89 -16.01 3.41 3.23
N ILE A 90 -16.75 4.02 4.17
CA ILE A 90 -17.36 5.34 4.00
C ILE A 90 -16.49 6.42 4.66
N ASN A 91 -16.30 7.56 3.97
CA ASN A 91 -15.32 8.57 4.34
C ASN A 91 -15.78 10.00 4.08
N HIS A 92 -15.22 10.91 4.86
CA HIS A 92 -15.17 12.35 4.60
C HIS A 92 -13.74 12.83 4.80
N THR A 93 -13.16 13.43 3.78
CA THR A 93 -11.72 13.74 3.73
C THR A 93 -11.29 14.83 4.72
N GLY A 94 -12.17 15.77 5.02
CA GLY A 94 -11.86 16.86 5.95
C GLY A 94 -10.71 17.76 5.43
N ALA A 95 -9.81 18.15 6.33
CA ALA A 95 -8.63 18.99 6.00
C ALA A 95 -7.68 18.40 4.96
N SER A 96 -7.79 17.09 4.68
CA SER A 96 -6.93 16.44 3.67
C SER A 96 -7.46 16.65 2.24
N ALA A 97 -8.62 17.29 2.06
CA ALA A 97 -9.09 17.75 0.75
C ALA A 97 -8.23 18.93 0.24
N MET A 98 -8.24 19.12 -1.06
CA MET A 98 -7.60 20.26 -1.73
C MET A 98 -8.66 21.14 -2.38
N SER A 99 -8.63 22.46 -2.14
CA SER A 99 -9.59 23.41 -2.71
C SER A 99 -9.62 23.35 -4.24
N SER A 100 -8.48 23.11 -4.87
CA SER A 100 -8.36 22.94 -6.31
C SER A 100 -9.14 21.74 -6.88
N ARG A 101 -9.39 20.71 -6.04
CA ARG A 101 -10.12 19.50 -6.43
C ARG A 101 -11.59 19.54 -6.07
N ILE A 102 -11.94 20.19 -4.96
CA ILE A 102 -13.31 20.24 -4.44
C ILE A 102 -14.00 21.57 -4.70
N SER A 103 -13.30 22.57 -5.29
CA SER A 103 -13.79 23.91 -5.60
C SER A 103 -14.34 24.69 -4.39
N MET A 104 -13.86 24.38 -3.20
CA MET A 104 -14.22 25.05 -1.96
C MET A 104 -13.12 24.89 -0.90
N GLN A 105 -13.16 25.72 0.16
CA GLN A 105 -12.22 25.58 1.28
C GLN A 105 -12.49 24.26 2.02
N PRO A 106 -11.44 23.44 2.30
CA PRO A 106 -11.58 22.26 3.14
C PRO A 106 -12.15 22.58 4.53
N VAL A 107 -12.79 21.60 5.15
CA VAL A 107 -13.36 21.71 6.49
C VAL A 107 -12.71 20.72 7.47
N SER A 108 -12.71 21.03 8.77
CA SER A 108 -12.12 20.17 9.80
C SER A 108 -12.72 20.41 11.17
N ALA A 109 -12.24 19.68 12.18
CA ALA A 109 -12.50 19.98 13.58
C ALA A 109 -12.05 21.40 13.94
N SER A 110 -10.84 21.79 13.50
CA SER A 110 -10.17 23.06 13.78
C SER A 110 -9.41 23.55 12.55
N ARG A 111 -8.65 24.63 12.70
CA ARG A 111 -7.94 25.29 11.58
C ARG A 111 -6.51 24.78 11.37
N PHE A 112 -6.25 23.51 11.64
CA PHE A 112 -4.94 22.90 11.41
C PHE A 112 -4.88 22.28 10.02
N PRO A 113 -3.88 22.66 9.19
CA PRO A 113 -3.71 22.04 7.87
C PRO A 113 -3.31 20.58 8.01
N SER A 114 -3.89 19.73 7.16
CA SER A 114 -3.43 18.36 6.99
C SER A 114 -2.08 18.30 6.28
N LYS A 115 -1.22 17.35 6.65
CA LYS A 115 0.03 17.09 5.91
C LYS A 115 -0.21 16.75 4.43
N ALA A 116 -1.33 16.12 4.12
CA ALA A 116 -1.68 15.74 2.75
C ALA A 116 -2.30 16.90 1.95
N GLY A 117 -3.20 17.69 2.56
CA GLY A 117 -3.88 18.82 1.91
C GLY A 117 -3.05 20.11 1.88
N GLY A 118 -2.33 20.39 2.95
CA GLY A 118 -1.48 21.58 3.08
C GLY A 118 -2.21 22.91 3.27
N GLU A 119 -3.52 22.96 3.08
CA GLU A 119 -4.35 24.16 3.17
C GLU A 119 -4.96 24.32 4.58
N ILE A 120 -5.14 25.58 5.03
CA ILE A 120 -5.82 25.84 6.29
C ILE A 120 -7.33 25.59 6.12
N PRO A 121 -7.90 24.60 6.81
CA PRO A 121 -9.33 24.33 6.70
C PRO A 121 -10.16 25.34 7.49
N ARG A 122 -11.44 25.38 7.18
CA ARG A 122 -12.45 26.03 8.03
C ARG A 122 -12.91 25.06 9.14
N GLY A 123 -13.02 25.55 10.36
CA GLY A 123 -13.64 24.80 11.46
C GLY A 123 -15.14 24.59 11.22
N LEU A 124 -15.64 23.39 11.45
CA LEU A 124 -17.06 23.04 11.33
C LEU A 124 -17.89 23.63 12.49
N SER A 125 -19.11 24.09 12.20
CA SER A 125 -20.12 24.41 13.22
C SER A 125 -20.73 23.13 13.81
N LYS A 126 -21.44 23.24 14.92
CA LYS A 126 -22.12 22.11 15.55
C LYS A 126 -23.22 21.51 14.66
N GLU A 127 -23.93 22.37 13.94
CA GLU A 127 -24.97 22.00 13.00
C GLU A 127 -24.38 21.25 11.81
N GLU A 128 -23.24 21.69 11.30
CA GLU A 128 -22.53 21.01 10.21
C GLU A 128 -22.01 19.64 10.66
N ILE A 129 -21.44 19.54 11.87
CA ILE A 129 -21.01 18.25 12.47
C ILE A 129 -22.18 17.28 12.53
N ALA A 130 -23.35 17.71 13.02
CA ALA A 130 -24.54 16.87 13.09
C ALA A 130 -25.09 16.50 11.71
N SER A 131 -25.00 17.40 10.73
CA SER A 131 -25.37 17.13 9.34
C SER A 131 -24.47 16.07 8.71
N ILE A 132 -23.15 16.20 8.87
CA ILE A 132 -22.19 15.24 8.31
C ILE A 132 -22.39 13.85 8.95
N ALA A 133 -22.67 13.75 10.25
CA ALA A 133 -22.99 12.47 10.88
C ALA A 133 -24.21 11.79 10.22
N LYS A 134 -25.24 12.55 9.85
CA LYS A 134 -26.41 12.03 9.11
C LYS A 134 -26.05 11.62 7.68
N ASP A 135 -25.12 12.35 7.01
CA ASP A 135 -24.64 11.98 5.67
C ASP A 135 -23.97 10.61 5.68
N TYR A 136 -23.16 10.29 6.72
CA TYR A 136 -22.63 8.94 6.95
C TYR A 136 -23.73 7.89 7.10
N GLY A 137 -24.77 8.16 7.91
CA GLY A 137 -25.91 7.25 8.06
C GLY A 137 -26.64 7.00 6.73
N THR A 138 -26.85 8.06 5.95
CA THR A 138 -27.51 7.97 4.64
C THR A 138 -26.66 7.19 3.63
N ALA A 139 -25.36 7.44 3.58
CA ALA A 139 -24.42 6.66 2.75
C ALA A 139 -24.39 5.18 3.15
N ALA A 140 -24.36 4.88 4.45
CA ALA A 140 -24.42 3.52 4.95
C ALA A 140 -25.72 2.79 4.53
N LYS A 141 -26.86 3.49 4.53
CA LYS A 141 -28.12 2.93 4.04
C LYS A 141 -28.06 2.61 2.55
N ARG A 142 -27.45 3.48 1.74
CA ARG A 142 -27.22 3.25 0.32
C ARG A 142 -26.31 2.03 0.08
N ALA A 143 -25.25 1.89 0.89
CA ALA A 143 -24.36 0.74 0.85
C ALA A 143 -25.13 -0.58 1.04
N VAL A 144 -25.98 -0.65 2.06
CA VAL A 144 -26.82 -1.84 2.31
C VAL A 144 -27.79 -2.09 1.15
N ASN A 145 -28.40 -1.04 0.59
CA ASN A 145 -29.26 -1.17 -0.58
C ASN A 145 -28.50 -1.61 -1.84
N ALA A 146 -27.21 -1.35 -1.92
CA ALA A 146 -26.29 -1.82 -2.95
C ALA A 146 -25.74 -3.24 -2.67
N GLY A 147 -26.24 -3.95 -1.65
CA GLY A 147 -25.88 -5.34 -1.37
C GLY A 147 -24.62 -5.56 -0.54
N PHE A 148 -24.04 -4.52 0.06
CA PHE A 148 -22.90 -4.67 0.95
C PHE A 148 -23.26 -5.33 2.28
N ASP A 149 -22.44 -6.29 2.70
CA ASP A 149 -22.62 -7.07 3.95
C ASP A 149 -22.07 -6.33 5.18
N VAL A 150 -21.08 -5.45 5.00
CA VAL A 150 -20.38 -4.71 6.06
C VAL A 150 -20.22 -3.25 5.65
N VAL A 151 -20.42 -2.33 6.60
CA VAL A 151 -20.07 -0.93 6.44
C VAL A 151 -18.91 -0.60 7.36
N GLU A 152 -17.81 -0.08 6.79
CA GLU A 152 -16.65 0.39 7.55
C GLU A 152 -16.66 1.91 7.61
N ILE A 153 -16.55 2.45 8.83
CA ILE A 153 -16.39 3.89 9.09
C ILE A 153 -14.90 4.20 9.12
N HIS A 154 -14.46 5.12 8.26
CA HIS A 154 -13.06 5.54 8.22
C HIS A 154 -12.78 6.61 9.28
N ALA A 155 -12.11 6.22 10.36
CA ALA A 155 -11.73 7.10 11.47
C ALA A 155 -10.20 7.20 11.64
N GLY A 156 -9.45 6.96 10.57
CA GLY A 156 -7.99 7.01 10.56
C GLY A 156 -7.43 7.89 9.43
N HIS A 157 -6.14 7.77 9.17
CA HIS A 157 -5.38 8.36 8.06
C HIS A 157 -5.52 9.89 7.94
N SER A 158 -5.66 10.58 9.08
CA SER A 158 -5.84 12.04 9.12
C SER A 158 -7.06 12.56 8.34
N TYR A 159 -8.12 11.74 8.15
CA TYR A 159 -9.40 12.17 7.62
C TYR A 159 -10.32 12.77 8.70
N LEU A 160 -11.50 13.25 8.34
CA LEU A 160 -12.30 14.11 9.21
C LEU A 160 -12.51 13.53 10.62
N ILE A 161 -12.91 12.27 10.76
CA ILE A 161 -13.14 11.69 12.10
C ILE A 161 -11.82 11.64 12.90
N SER A 162 -10.71 11.25 12.25
CA SER A 162 -9.38 11.27 12.86
C SER A 162 -8.98 12.68 13.30
N GLN A 163 -9.31 13.71 12.51
CA GLN A 163 -9.03 15.11 12.85
C GLN A 163 -9.78 15.58 14.11
N PHE A 164 -10.96 15.02 14.39
CA PHE A 164 -11.67 15.25 15.64
C PHE A 164 -11.06 14.48 16.82
N LEU A 165 -10.64 13.23 16.60
CA LEU A 165 -10.09 12.36 17.64
C LEU A 165 -8.73 12.86 18.14
N SER A 166 -7.91 13.39 17.25
CA SER A 166 -6.53 13.79 17.53
C SER A 166 -6.45 15.09 18.35
N PRO A 167 -5.70 15.10 19.48
CA PRO A 167 -5.43 16.33 20.20
C PRO A 167 -4.50 17.29 19.45
N THR A 168 -3.82 16.81 18.39
CA THR A 168 -2.88 17.63 17.61
C THR A 168 -3.58 18.44 16.51
N THR A 169 -4.79 18.05 16.12
CA THR A 169 -5.58 18.69 15.07
C THR A 169 -6.93 19.22 15.54
N ASN A 170 -7.23 19.08 16.83
CA ASN A 170 -8.48 19.51 17.43
C ASN A 170 -8.21 20.36 18.68
N ASP A 171 -8.25 21.68 18.54
CA ASP A 171 -8.11 22.67 19.61
C ASP A 171 -9.46 23.26 20.08
N ARG A 172 -10.57 22.61 19.73
CA ARG A 172 -11.91 23.06 20.11
C ARG A 172 -12.07 23.11 21.64
N THR A 173 -12.79 24.11 22.09
CA THR A 173 -13.11 24.32 23.52
C THR A 173 -14.55 23.98 23.87
N ASP A 174 -15.34 23.52 22.87
CA ASP A 174 -16.71 23.06 23.06
C ASP A 174 -16.77 21.54 23.32
N GLU A 175 -17.97 20.97 23.30
CA GLU A 175 -18.23 19.54 23.55
C GLU A 175 -17.60 18.58 22.55
N PHE A 176 -16.94 19.07 21.49
CA PHE A 176 -16.22 18.26 20.49
C PHE A 176 -14.69 18.33 20.63
N GLY A 177 -14.17 19.02 21.66
CA GLY A 177 -12.75 19.20 21.90
C GLY A 177 -12.33 19.04 23.35
N GLY A 178 -11.02 19.19 23.63
CA GLY A 178 -10.44 19.03 24.95
C GLY A 178 -10.27 17.57 25.38
N SER A 179 -11.14 17.03 26.18
CA SER A 179 -11.03 15.63 26.68
C SER A 179 -11.15 14.60 25.57
N ALA A 180 -10.55 13.40 25.76
CA ALA A 180 -10.68 12.28 24.83
C ALA A 180 -12.14 11.92 24.56
N GLU A 181 -12.99 12.00 25.59
CA GLU A 181 -14.42 11.74 25.47
C GLU A 181 -15.13 12.73 24.53
N ASN A 182 -14.82 14.02 24.66
CA ASN A 182 -15.35 15.06 23.80
C ASN A 182 -14.84 14.92 22.37
N ARG A 183 -13.55 14.67 22.18
CA ARG A 183 -12.98 14.42 20.84
C ARG A 183 -13.61 13.20 20.14
N ALA A 184 -13.97 12.18 20.90
CA ALA A 184 -14.65 10.99 20.37
C ALA A 184 -16.15 11.20 20.08
N ARG A 185 -16.74 12.33 20.48
CA ARG A 185 -18.19 12.61 20.35
C ARG A 185 -18.66 12.53 18.89
N PHE A 186 -17.95 13.19 17.97
CA PHE A 186 -18.30 13.13 16.54
C PHE A 186 -18.25 11.70 16.00
N CYS A 187 -17.21 10.93 16.32
CA CYS A 187 -17.10 9.53 15.93
C CYS A 187 -18.30 8.71 16.45
N ARG A 188 -18.70 8.90 17.71
CA ARG A 188 -19.88 8.24 18.28
C ARG A 188 -21.17 8.63 17.56
N MET A 189 -21.36 9.93 17.28
CA MET A 189 -22.54 10.40 16.52
C MET A 189 -22.61 9.73 15.13
N VAL A 190 -21.48 9.59 14.44
CA VAL A 190 -21.43 8.88 13.14
C VAL A 190 -21.83 7.42 13.32
N ILE A 191 -21.27 6.71 14.31
CA ILE A 191 -21.62 5.31 14.59
C ILE A 191 -23.12 5.16 14.87
N ASP A 192 -23.69 6.07 15.68
CA ASP A 192 -25.11 6.04 16.05
C ASP A 192 -26.01 6.26 14.82
N GLU A 193 -25.70 7.26 13.97
CA GLU A 193 -26.47 7.50 12.75
C GLU A 193 -26.34 6.34 11.73
N VAL A 194 -25.13 5.76 11.58
CA VAL A 194 -24.92 4.56 10.76
C VAL A 194 -25.74 3.39 11.32
N ARG A 195 -25.64 3.11 12.62
CA ARG A 195 -26.40 2.02 13.28
C ARG A 195 -27.89 2.19 13.13
N LYS A 196 -28.40 3.40 13.31
CA LYS A 196 -29.81 3.75 13.11
C LYS A 196 -30.25 3.48 11.67
N ALA A 197 -29.42 3.82 10.68
CA ALA A 197 -29.73 3.69 9.27
C ALA A 197 -29.71 2.23 8.77
N VAL A 198 -28.74 1.41 9.22
CA VAL A 198 -28.56 0.04 8.74
C VAL A 198 -29.20 -1.03 9.62
N GLY A 199 -29.63 -0.67 10.83
CA GLY A 199 -30.26 -1.58 11.80
C GLY A 199 -29.25 -2.53 12.48
N PRO A 200 -29.73 -3.40 13.39
CA PRO A 200 -28.87 -4.17 14.29
C PRO A 200 -28.14 -5.35 13.62
N ARG A 201 -28.55 -5.77 12.43
CA ARG A 201 -28.03 -6.99 11.79
C ARG A 201 -26.81 -6.75 10.92
N VAL A 202 -26.63 -5.55 10.42
CA VAL A 202 -25.47 -5.23 9.55
C VAL A 202 -24.26 -4.95 10.43
N PRO A 203 -23.13 -5.67 10.24
CA PRO A 203 -21.89 -5.36 10.93
C PRO A 203 -21.37 -3.97 10.57
N ILE A 204 -20.91 -3.24 11.58
CA ILE A 204 -20.19 -1.97 11.41
C ILE A 204 -18.74 -2.22 11.83
N SER A 205 -17.82 -1.94 10.92
CA SER A 205 -16.38 -1.89 11.18
C SER A 205 -15.95 -0.45 11.44
N LEU A 206 -14.96 -0.26 12.29
CA LEU A 206 -14.35 1.04 12.54
C LEU A 206 -12.84 0.94 12.29
N ARG A 207 -12.33 1.73 11.35
CA ARG A 207 -10.90 1.81 11.09
C ARG A 207 -10.31 3.02 11.79
N LEU A 208 -9.48 2.79 12.80
CA LEU A 208 -8.85 3.81 13.63
C LEU A 208 -7.35 3.92 13.33
N SER A 209 -6.81 5.13 13.42
CA SER A 209 -5.39 5.35 13.72
C SER A 209 -5.26 5.42 15.23
N VAL A 210 -4.71 4.39 15.84
CA VAL A 210 -4.65 4.26 17.31
C VAL A 210 -3.57 5.17 17.88
N ASP A 211 -2.45 5.34 17.14
CA ASP A 211 -1.36 6.23 17.51
C ASP A 211 -0.99 7.10 16.28
N GLU A 212 -0.96 8.41 16.47
CA GLU A 212 -0.48 9.38 15.46
C GLU A 212 1.01 9.68 15.65
N LEU A 213 1.68 8.94 16.52
CA LEU A 213 3.10 9.04 16.84
C LEU A 213 3.56 10.48 17.16
N PRO A 214 2.79 11.29 17.91
CA PRO A 214 3.26 12.63 18.29
C PRO A 214 4.49 12.57 19.20
N ASN A 215 4.70 11.42 19.86
CA ASN A 215 5.81 11.15 20.75
C ASN A 215 6.74 10.02 20.23
N LEU A 216 6.81 9.83 18.91
CA LEU A 216 7.70 8.84 18.31
C LEU A 216 9.15 9.17 18.72
N THR A 217 9.74 8.33 19.54
CA THR A 217 11.17 8.39 19.83
C THR A 217 11.91 7.64 18.73
N ILE A 218 12.53 8.37 17.81
CA ILE A 218 13.38 7.78 16.79
C ILE A 218 14.80 7.67 17.37
N LYS A 219 15.28 6.44 17.55
CA LYS A 219 16.67 6.15 17.86
C LYS A 219 17.35 5.63 16.61
N THR A 220 18.35 6.35 16.13
CA THR A 220 19.17 5.94 14.98
C THR A 220 20.53 5.42 15.47
N GLY A 221 21.13 4.49 14.71
CA GLY A 221 22.45 3.93 15.06
C GLY A 221 22.43 3.02 16.29
N VAL A 222 21.27 2.43 16.62
CA VAL A 222 21.11 1.50 17.74
C VAL A 222 20.79 0.12 17.20
N ASP A 223 21.60 -0.86 17.60
CA ASP A 223 21.28 -2.27 17.42
C ASP A 223 20.31 -2.70 18.53
N VAL A 224 19.07 -2.94 18.14
CA VAL A 224 18.01 -3.30 19.09
C VAL A 224 18.18 -4.77 19.52
N THR A 225 18.27 -5.01 20.81
CA THR A 225 18.32 -6.35 21.42
C THR A 225 17.00 -6.70 22.08
N VAL A 226 16.77 -8.00 22.33
CA VAL A 226 15.60 -8.48 23.10
C VAL A 226 15.55 -7.85 24.50
N ALA A 227 16.71 -7.63 25.13
CA ALA A 227 16.79 -7.00 26.44
C ALA A 227 16.27 -5.56 26.41
N GLU A 228 16.58 -4.80 25.36
CA GLU A 228 16.08 -3.44 25.18
C GLU A 228 14.57 -3.42 24.89
N ILE A 229 14.06 -4.36 24.09
CA ILE A 229 12.63 -4.51 23.83
C ILE A 229 11.86 -4.78 25.13
N LYS A 230 12.41 -5.60 26.03
CA LYS A 230 11.79 -5.94 27.33
C LYS A 230 11.71 -4.77 28.30
N ILE A 231 12.57 -3.75 28.17
CA ILE A 231 12.53 -2.54 29.02
C ILE A 231 11.28 -1.73 28.75
N TYR A 232 10.79 -1.76 27.50
CA TYR A 232 9.54 -1.10 27.12
C TYR A 232 8.39 -2.10 27.33
N ILE A 233 7.41 -1.73 28.13
CA ILE A 233 6.18 -2.52 28.29
C ILE A 233 5.38 -2.30 27.00
N LEU A 234 5.56 -3.21 26.01
CA LEU A 234 4.99 -3.07 24.68
C LEU A 234 3.83 -4.03 24.49
N ASP A 235 2.72 -3.54 23.94
CA ASP A 235 1.57 -4.37 23.53
C ASP A 235 1.81 -5.05 22.18
N LEU A 236 2.67 -4.47 21.34
CA LEU A 236 2.97 -4.93 19.99
C LEU A 236 4.41 -4.61 19.60
N VAL A 237 5.12 -5.59 19.06
CA VAL A 237 6.41 -5.40 18.39
C VAL A 237 6.26 -5.68 16.90
N VAL A 238 6.56 -4.68 16.08
CA VAL A 238 6.59 -4.81 14.62
C VAL A 238 8.05 -4.90 14.17
N ASN A 239 8.45 -6.06 13.66
CA ASN A 239 9.76 -6.22 13.05
C ASN A 239 9.69 -5.83 11.56
N ALA A 240 10.25 -4.67 11.23
CA ALA A 240 10.31 -4.10 9.89
C ALA A 240 11.76 -3.83 9.48
N THR A 241 12.66 -4.78 9.77
CA THR A 241 14.09 -4.65 9.47
C THR A 241 14.44 -4.81 7.99
N GLY A 242 13.42 -4.92 7.15
CA GLY A 242 13.56 -5.01 5.70
C GLY A 242 14.05 -6.37 5.23
N SER A 243 14.57 -6.39 4.02
CA SER A 243 15.11 -7.58 3.39
C SER A 243 16.55 -7.39 2.93
N VAL A 244 17.25 -8.48 2.74
CA VAL A 244 18.61 -8.51 2.20
C VAL A 244 18.65 -9.34 0.94
N PRO A 245 19.49 -9.00 -0.04
CA PRO A 245 19.66 -9.80 -1.24
C PRO A 245 20.05 -11.25 -0.94
N LEU A 246 19.43 -12.18 -1.63
CA LEU A 246 19.83 -13.58 -1.61
C LEU A 246 21.12 -13.72 -2.45
N LEU A 247 22.20 -14.11 -1.82
CA LEU A 247 23.51 -14.26 -2.43
C LEU A 247 23.95 -15.73 -2.35
N PRO A 248 23.61 -16.55 -3.36
CA PRO A 248 24.07 -17.94 -3.41
C PRO A 248 25.59 -18.02 -3.60
N PRO A 249 26.22 -19.19 -3.34
CA PRO A 249 27.65 -19.37 -3.46
C PRO A 249 28.10 -19.51 -4.93
N ILE A 250 27.94 -18.44 -5.70
CA ILE A 250 28.40 -18.34 -7.09
C ILE A 250 29.84 -17.83 -7.07
N GLU A 251 30.71 -18.44 -7.88
CA GLU A 251 32.12 -18.06 -7.99
C GLU A 251 32.28 -16.58 -8.31
N GLY A 252 33.07 -15.86 -7.51
CA GLY A 252 33.38 -14.44 -7.66
C GLY A 252 32.25 -13.47 -7.22
N LEU A 253 31.06 -13.95 -6.84
CA LEU A 253 29.96 -13.06 -6.44
C LEU A 253 30.33 -12.23 -5.21
N HIS A 254 30.78 -12.88 -4.13
CA HIS A 254 31.13 -12.19 -2.90
C HIS A 254 32.42 -11.35 -3.01
N ASP A 255 33.28 -11.67 -3.97
CA ASP A 255 34.55 -10.97 -4.19
C ASP A 255 34.33 -9.67 -4.98
N ASN A 256 33.28 -9.59 -5.82
CA ASN A 256 33.04 -8.46 -6.72
C ASN A 256 31.84 -7.61 -6.34
N LEU A 257 30.84 -8.14 -5.62
CA LEU A 257 29.63 -7.40 -5.28
C LEU A 257 29.92 -6.20 -4.35
N GLY A 258 29.56 -4.99 -4.78
CA GLY A 258 29.75 -3.75 -4.03
C GLY A 258 31.21 -3.36 -3.79
N LYS A 259 32.16 -3.90 -4.55
CA LYS A 259 33.58 -3.57 -4.43
C LYS A 259 33.94 -2.36 -5.26
N LYS A 260 34.92 -1.58 -4.78
CA LYS A 260 35.36 -0.33 -5.43
C LYS A 260 35.88 -0.51 -6.87
N ASP A 261 36.54 -1.65 -7.14
CA ASP A 261 37.18 -1.94 -8.41
C ASP A 261 36.32 -2.88 -9.29
N ALA A 262 35.04 -3.06 -8.95
CA ALA A 262 34.10 -3.88 -9.70
C ALA A 262 32.82 -3.10 -9.98
N SER A 263 32.18 -3.40 -11.11
CA SER A 263 30.90 -2.79 -11.52
C SER A 263 29.73 -3.73 -11.24
N VAL A 264 29.76 -4.46 -10.12
CA VAL A 264 28.76 -5.45 -9.72
C VAL A 264 27.99 -4.95 -8.51
N TYR A 265 26.68 -4.87 -8.62
CA TYR A 265 25.80 -4.24 -7.66
C TYR A 265 24.63 -5.13 -7.27
N SER A 266 24.09 -4.95 -6.06
CA SER A 266 22.78 -5.43 -5.66
C SER A 266 21.73 -4.33 -5.84
N ILE A 267 20.45 -4.67 -5.69
CA ILE A 267 19.37 -3.67 -5.66
C ILE A 267 19.56 -2.64 -4.54
N LYS A 268 20.13 -3.02 -3.39
CA LYS A 268 20.40 -2.09 -2.29
C LYS A 268 21.45 -1.06 -2.66
N ASP A 269 22.49 -1.48 -3.38
CA ASP A 269 23.54 -0.57 -3.88
C ASP A 269 22.94 0.40 -4.89
N MET A 270 22.07 -0.07 -5.79
CA MET A 270 21.35 0.78 -6.74
C MET A 270 20.49 1.82 -6.03
N ILE A 271 19.68 1.41 -5.05
CA ILE A 271 18.79 2.34 -4.32
C ILE A 271 19.60 3.37 -3.53
N ALA A 272 20.71 2.97 -2.92
CA ALA A 272 21.58 3.88 -2.16
C ALA A 272 22.19 4.97 -3.05
N ASP A 273 22.48 4.65 -4.32
CA ASP A 273 23.15 5.54 -5.27
C ASP A 273 22.23 6.07 -6.38
N VAL A 274 20.91 5.87 -6.26
CA VAL A 274 19.91 6.14 -7.32
C VAL A 274 19.99 7.56 -7.90
N LYS A 275 20.36 8.54 -7.08
CA LYS A 275 20.45 9.96 -7.49
C LYS A 275 21.73 10.29 -8.30
N ASN A 276 22.71 9.41 -8.29
CA ASN A 276 24.00 9.62 -8.95
C ASN A 276 24.11 8.94 -10.32
N TYR A 277 23.14 8.09 -10.67
CA TYR A 277 23.10 7.53 -12.03
C TYR A 277 22.72 8.62 -13.04
N PRO A 278 23.43 8.68 -14.20
CA PRO A 278 23.10 9.64 -15.25
C PRO A 278 21.67 9.47 -15.78
N GLU A 279 21.03 10.57 -16.17
CA GLU A 279 19.71 10.52 -16.84
C GLU A 279 19.82 9.92 -18.26
N ASP A 280 20.94 10.17 -18.95
CA ASP A 280 21.28 9.57 -20.24
C ASP A 280 22.35 8.49 -20.07
N MET A 281 21.96 7.26 -20.37
CA MET A 281 22.80 6.05 -20.29
C MET A 281 23.14 5.49 -21.68
N THR A 282 22.99 6.30 -22.74
CA THR A 282 23.28 5.89 -24.11
C THR A 282 24.74 5.38 -24.24
N GLY A 283 24.90 4.20 -24.83
CA GLY A 283 26.17 3.52 -24.98
C GLY A 283 26.69 2.81 -23.73
N LYS A 284 25.93 2.80 -22.63
CA LYS A 284 26.25 2.03 -21.44
C LYS A 284 25.60 0.65 -21.50
N LYS A 285 26.33 -0.37 -21.11
CA LYS A 285 25.85 -1.76 -21.04
C LYS A 285 25.44 -2.09 -19.63
N VAL A 286 24.19 -2.53 -19.46
CA VAL A 286 23.63 -2.96 -18.20
C VAL A 286 23.23 -4.44 -18.31
N VAL A 287 23.75 -5.28 -17.42
CA VAL A 287 23.37 -6.69 -17.37
C VAL A 287 22.71 -6.98 -16.02
N VAL A 288 21.50 -7.52 -16.07
CA VAL A 288 20.67 -7.85 -14.89
C VAL A 288 20.53 -9.36 -14.78
N VAL A 289 20.90 -9.91 -13.64
CA VAL A 289 20.75 -11.34 -13.32
C VAL A 289 19.56 -11.54 -12.42
N GLY A 290 18.57 -12.29 -12.90
CA GLY A 290 17.30 -12.57 -12.23
C GLY A 290 16.15 -11.78 -12.83
N GLY A 291 15.17 -12.50 -13.38
CA GLY A 291 14.01 -11.96 -14.07
C GLY A 291 12.75 -11.83 -13.17
N GLY A 292 12.91 -11.81 -11.86
CA GLY A 292 11.83 -11.52 -10.92
C GLY A 292 11.56 -10.01 -10.78
N ALA A 293 10.63 -9.62 -9.89
CA ALA A 293 10.24 -8.21 -9.67
C ALA A 293 11.47 -7.28 -9.50
N VAL A 294 12.39 -7.63 -8.61
CA VAL A 294 13.58 -6.82 -8.31
C VAL A 294 14.47 -6.59 -9.53
N GLY A 295 14.68 -7.61 -10.36
CA GLY A 295 15.48 -7.46 -11.60
C GLY A 295 14.76 -6.61 -12.65
N LEU A 296 13.44 -6.71 -12.70
CA LEU A 296 12.62 -5.90 -13.59
C LEU A 296 12.59 -4.43 -13.18
N ASP A 297 12.62 -4.10 -11.88
CA ASP A 297 12.78 -2.72 -11.39
C ASP A 297 14.08 -2.10 -11.89
N VAL A 298 15.17 -2.89 -11.94
CA VAL A 298 16.45 -2.43 -12.51
C VAL A 298 16.32 -2.19 -14.01
N VAL A 299 15.66 -3.08 -14.75
CA VAL A 299 15.41 -2.89 -16.20
C VAL A 299 14.58 -1.63 -16.45
N GLU A 300 13.50 -1.44 -15.69
CA GLU A 300 12.62 -0.25 -15.80
C GLU A 300 13.37 1.05 -15.50
N PHE A 301 14.37 1.00 -14.64
CA PHE A 301 15.19 2.17 -14.33
C PHE A 301 16.19 2.51 -15.46
N PHE A 302 16.90 1.54 -16.02
CA PHE A 302 18.02 1.79 -16.93
C PHE A 302 17.63 1.79 -18.41
N ALA A 303 16.74 0.90 -18.84
CA ALA A 303 16.39 0.78 -20.25
C ALA A 303 15.73 2.05 -20.83
N PRO A 304 14.79 2.74 -20.15
CA PRO A 304 14.24 4.02 -20.62
C PRO A 304 15.28 5.16 -20.70
N ARG A 305 16.40 5.04 -19.97
CA ARG A 305 17.52 5.99 -20.03
C ARG A 305 18.49 5.76 -21.19
N GLY A 306 18.18 4.80 -22.06
CA GLY A 306 18.98 4.52 -23.26
C GLY A 306 20.13 3.52 -23.05
N ALA A 307 20.19 2.82 -21.91
CA ALA A 307 21.19 1.76 -21.70
C ALA A 307 20.93 0.54 -22.59
N GLU A 308 21.98 -0.06 -23.11
CA GLU A 308 21.95 -1.39 -23.75
C GLU A 308 21.73 -2.44 -22.66
N THR A 309 20.46 -2.77 -22.38
CA THR A 309 20.10 -3.61 -21.24
C THR A 309 19.92 -5.07 -21.66
N THR A 310 20.56 -5.98 -20.92
CA THR A 310 20.37 -7.44 -21.04
C THR A 310 19.85 -7.97 -19.70
N ILE A 311 18.76 -8.76 -19.72
CA ILE A 311 18.27 -9.48 -18.54
C ILE A 311 18.43 -10.98 -18.75
N ILE A 312 19.01 -11.67 -17.77
CA ILE A 312 19.17 -13.12 -17.77
C ILE A 312 18.32 -13.76 -16.68
N GLU A 313 17.69 -14.88 -17.01
CA GLU A 313 16.82 -15.61 -16.10
C GLU A 313 17.03 -17.13 -16.28
N MET A 314 17.22 -17.83 -15.18
CA MET A 314 17.40 -19.29 -15.17
C MET A 314 16.11 -20.04 -15.55
N MET A 315 14.97 -19.46 -15.22
CA MET A 315 13.66 -19.99 -15.56
C MET A 315 13.29 -19.70 -17.02
N PRO A 316 12.34 -20.45 -17.62
CA PRO A 316 11.91 -20.21 -19.01
C PRO A 316 11.11 -18.92 -19.21
N VAL A 317 10.70 -18.23 -18.14
CA VAL A 317 9.85 -17.04 -18.18
C VAL A 317 10.41 -15.95 -17.27
N ILE A 318 10.56 -14.72 -17.82
CA ILE A 318 10.83 -13.51 -17.06
C ILE A 318 9.51 -12.97 -16.50
N GLY A 319 9.54 -12.42 -15.29
CA GLY A 319 8.36 -11.90 -14.60
C GLY A 319 7.52 -12.98 -13.92
N ASN A 320 8.09 -14.15 -13.67
CA ASN A 320 7.39 -15.19 -12.92
C ASN A 320 7.04 -14.72 -11.51
N GLY A 321 5.75 -14.83 -11.15
CA GLY A 321 5.22 -14.38 -9.86
C GLY A 321 4.68 -12.95 -9.83
N LEU A 322 4.82 -12.19 -10.91
CA LEU A 322 4.15 -10.89 -11.06
C LEU A 322 2.67 -11.05 -11.39
N ASP A 323 1.87 -10.07 -11.03
CA ASP A 323 0.49 -9.97 -11.49
C ASP A 323 0.41 -9.68 -13.00
N ALA A 324 -0.76 -9.91 -13.61
CA ALA A 324 -0.95 -9.78 -15.05
C ALA A 324 -0.72 -8.34 -15.57
N SER A 325 -1.02 -7.33 -14.76
CA SER A 325 -0.84 -5.91 -15.14
C SER A 325 0.64 -5.56 -15.18
N SER A 326 1.37 -5.88 -14.10
CA SER A 326 2.82 -5.66 -14.00
C SER A 326 3.58 -6.43 -15.09
N THR A 327 3.18 -7.68 -15.36
CA THR A 327 3.77 -8.49 -16.44
C THR A 327 3.58 -7.83 -17.81
N SER A 328 2.38 -7.31 -18.09
CA SER A 328 2.08 -6.62 -19.36
C SER A 328 2.88 -5.33 -19.53
N SER A 329 2.94 -4.51 -18.48
CA SER A 329 3.69 -3.25 -18.46
C SER A 329 5.19 -3.49 -18.68
N MET A 330 5.76 -4.47 -17.98
CA MET A 330 7.17 -4.80 -18.09
C MET A 330 7.53 -5.36 -19.46
N LYS A 331 6.65 -6.19 -20.06
CA LYS A 331 6.82 -6.71 -21.41
C LYS A 331 6.85 -5.55 -22.44
N GLU A 332 5.92 -4.61 -22.34
CA GLU A 332 5.89 -3.42 -23.18
C GLU A 332 7.16 -2.58 -23.02
N CYS A 333 7.61 -2.38 -21.78
CA CYS A 333 8.87 -1.67 -21.49
C CYS A 333 10.07 -2.36 -22.14
N MET A 334 10.22 -3.66 -21.97
CA MET A 334 11.33 -4.43 -22.55
C MET A 334 11.31 -4.43 -24.09
N GLU A 335 10.15 -4.55 -24.71
CA GLU A 335 9.97 -4.49 -26.16
C GLU A 335 10.30 -3.09 -26.70
N LYS A 336 9.76 -2.05 -26.09
CA LYS A 336 9.95 -0.64 -26.46
C LYS A 336 11.42 -0.21 -26.42
N HIS A 337 12.16 -0.68 -25.42
CA HIS A 337 13.55 -0.32 -25.19
C HIS A 337 14.54 -1.38 -25.66
N HIS A 338 14.08 -2.36 -26.45
CA HIS A 338 14.91 -3.40 -27.07
C HIS A 338 15.79 -4.19 -26.09
N VAL A 339 15.25 -4.48 -24.90
CA VAL A 339 15.97 -5.23 -23.87
C VAL A 339 16.25 -6.65 -24.35
N ARG A 340 17.52 -7.07 -24.34
CA ARG A 340 17.91 -8.45 -24.65
C ARG A 340 17.48 -9.38 -23.51
N GLN A 341 16.61 -10.33 -23.81
CA GLN A 341 16.08 -11.29 -22.84
C GLN A 341 16.73 -12.66 -23.05
N MET A 342 17.37 -13.20 -22.01
CA MET A 342 18.03 -14.51 -22.04
C MET A 342 17.40 -15.40 -20.95
N THR A 343 16.36 -16.14 -21.31
CA THR A 343 15.74 -17.15 -20.44
C THR A 343 16.51 -18.47 -20.51
N ASN A 344 16.24 -19.40 -19.57
CA ASN A 344 16.99 -20.66 -19.43
C ASN A 344 18.50 -20.44 -19.34
N THR A 345 18.92 -19.30 -18.78
CA THR A 345 20.31 -18.86 -18.73
C THR A 345 20.78 -18.77 -17.28
N ALA A 346 21.75 -19.60 -16.92
CA ALA A 346 22.25 -19.67 -15.56
C ALA A 346 23.58 -18.89 -15.42
N LEU A 347 23.66 -18.04 -14.38
CA LEU A 347 24.91 -17.39 -13.98
C LEU A 347 25.87 -18.44 -13.44
N GLN A 348 27.09 -18.51 -13.98
CA GLN A 348 28.15 -19.44 -13.58
C GLN A 348 29.21 -18.75 -12.73
N LYS A 349 29.63 -17.55 -13.13
CA LYS A 349 30.70 -16.80 -12.48
C LYS A 349 30.50 -15.29 -12.61
N VAL A 350 30.91 -14.58 -11.59
CA VAL A 350 30.89 -13.13 -11.50
C VAL A 350 32.34 -12.61 -11.56
N ASN A 351 32.69 -11.90 -12.62
CA ASN A 351 33.91 -11.14 -12.71
C ASN A 351 33.66 -9.66 -12.39
N ALA A 352 34.70 -8.85 -12.25
CA ALA A 352 34.58 -7.43 -11.90
C ALA A 352 33.73 -6.60 -12.89
N HIS A 353 33.77 -6.95 -14.19
CA HIS A 353 33.10 -6.20 -15.27
C HIS A 353 32.38 -7.11 -16.28
N SER A 354 32.13 -8.37 -15.93
CA SER A 354 31.44 -9.32 -16.79
C SER A 354 30.77 -10.43 -15.98
N PHE A 355 29.73 -11.03 -16.56
CA PHE A 355 29.13 -12.27 -16.08
C PHE A 355 29.41 -13.40 -17.06
N LEU A 356 29.92 -14.52 -16.56
CA LEU A 356 29.94 -15.78 -17.32
C LEU A 356 28.63 -16.49 -17.12
N VAL A 357 27.89 -16.73 -18.17
CA VAL A 357 26.59 -17.36 -18.17
C VAL A 357 26.57 -18.64 -19.00
N LYS A 358 25.69 -19.56 -18.66
CA LYS A 358 25.49 -20.79 -19.44
C LYS A 358 24.09 -20.78 -20.05
N TYR A 359 24.03 -20.82 -21.37
CA TYR A 359 22.82 -20.82 -22.18
C TYR A 359 22.90 -21.93 -23.22
N ASP A 360 21.90 -22.79 -23.28
CA ASP A 360 21.81 -23.92 -24.25
C ASP A 360 23.10 -24.78 -24.30
N GLY A 361 23.68 -25.03 -23.12
CA GLY A 361 24.89 -25.84 -22.97
C GLY A 361 26.21 -25.12 -23.35
N LYS A 362 26.15 -23.87 -23.83
CA LYS A 362 27.28 -23.03 -24.18
C LYS A 362 27.55 -21.99 -23.10
N GLU A 363 28.79 -21.62 -22.94
CA GLU A 363 29.18 -20.52 -22.07
C GLU A 363 29.30 -19.23 -22.90
N GLU A 364 28.80 -18.12 -22.39
CA GLU A 364 28.90 -16.78 -22.95
C GLU A 364 29.37 -15.83 -21.87
N GLU A 365 30.31 -14.96 -22.17
CA GLU A 365 30.74 -13.88 -21.29
C GLU A 365 30.03 -12.59 -21.69
N LEU A 366 29.30 -11.98 -20.72
CA LEU A 366 28.54 -10.75 -20.92
C LEU A 366 29.25 -9.59 -20.23
N PRO A 367 29.99 -8.75 -20.98
CA PRO A 367 30.62 -7.56 -20.42
C PRO A 367 29.63 -6.46 -20.16
N PHE A 368 29.84 -5.66 -19.10
CA PHE A 368 28.97 -4.55 -18.71
C PHE A 368 29.73 -3.37 -18.11
N ASP A 369 29.12 -2.19 -18.18
CA ASP A 369 29.45 -1.03 -17.34
C ASP A 369 28.81 -1.14 -15.96
N TYR A 370 27.59 -1.73 -15.87
CA TYR A 370 26.87 -1.98 -14.64
C TYR A 370 26.23 -3.38 -14.65
N GLY A 371 26.63 -4.22 -13.73
CA GLY A 371 26.10 -5.56 -13.54
C GLY A 371 25.26 -5.65 -12.26
N PHE A 372 24.00 -6.07 -12.36
CA PHE A 372 23.12 -6.20 -11.19
C PHE A 372 22.80 -7.66 -10.92
N VAL A 373 22.93 -8.07 -9.65
CA VAL A 373 22.58 -9.42 -9.19
C VAL A 373 21.32 -9.36 -8.35
N CYS A 374 20.20 -9.84 -8.93
CA CYS A 374 18.84 -9.76 -8.40
C CYS A 374 18.21 -11.17 -8.22
N LEU A 375 18.90 -12.06 -7.51
CA LEU A 375 18.53 -13.48 -7.35
C LEU A 375 17.47 -13.72 -6.26
N GLY A 376 16.74 -12.67 -5.85
CA GLY A 376 15.72 -12.70 -4.82
C GLY A 376 16.15 -12.00 -3.54
N MET A 377 15.22 -11.92 -2.61
CA MET A 377 15.38 -11.26 -1.31
C MET A 377 15.00 -12.24 -0.19
N ARG A 378 15.59 -12.09 0.98
CA ARG A 378 15.19 -12.78 2.20
C ARG A 378 14.96 -11.78 3.32
N ALA A 379 14.06 -12.08 4.24
CA ALA A 379 13.82 -11.25 5.41
C ALA A 379 15.12 -11.01 6.20
N ASN A 380 15.35 -9.75 6.57
CA ASN A 380 16.44 -9.37 7.45
C ASN A 380 15.91 -9.33 8.90
N ALA A 381 15.90 -10.46 9.57
CA ALA A 381 15.33 -10.61 10.91
C ALA A 381 16.34 -11.25 11.88
N PRO A 382 17.49 -10.62 12.15
CA PRO A 382 18.57 -11.22 12.93
C PRO A 382 18.17 -11.60 14.37
N ILE A 383 17.24 -10.86 14.97
CA ILE A 383 16.77 -11.09 16.35
C ILE A 383 15.40 -11.76 16.42
N TRP A 384 14.85 -12.24 15.29
CA TRP A 384 13.48 -12.74 15.24
C TRP A 384 13.25 -13.97 16.13
N ASN A 385 14.16 -14.95 16.05
CA ASN A 385 14.05 -16.15 16.86
C ASN A 385 14.15 -15.82 18.36
N ASP A 386 15.05 -14.91 18.73
CA ASP A 386 15.23 -14.47 20.11
C ASP A 386 14.00 -13.73 20.63
N ILE A 387 13.33 -12.92 19.77
CA ILE A 387 12.05 -12.28 20.09
C ILE A 387 10.97 -13.34 20.28
N GLN A 388 10.87 -14.31 19.38
CA GLN A 388 9.89 -15.38 19.50
C GLN A 388 10.07 -16.17 20.80
N GLU A 389 11.27 -16.62 21.10
CA GLU A 389 11.55 -17.35 22.35
C GLU A 389 11.24 -16.50 23.58
N ALA A 390 11.60 -15.22 23.56
CA ALA A 390 11.46 -14.33 24.72
C ALA A 390 10.00 -13.97 25.06
N PHE A 391 9.09 -14.03 24.10
CA PHE A 391 7.71 -13.58 24.23
C PHE A 391 6.66 -14.69 23.97
N TYR A 392 7.08 -15.89 23.56
CA TYR A 392 6.18 -17.00 23.27
C TYR A 392 5.43 -17.53 24.50
N GLU A 393 6.05 -17.43 25.68
CA GLU A 393 5.46 -17.94 26.94
C GLU A 393 4.29 -17.14 27.48
N ASN A 394 4.00 -15.93 26.97
CA ASN A 394 3.04 -15.01 27.57
C ASN A 394 1.75 -14.76 26.77
N ASN A 395 1.44 -15.49 25.72
CA ASN A 395 0.16 -15.45 24.95
C ASN A 395 -0.36 -14.05 24.50
N TYR A 396 0.43 -12.96 24.61
CA TYR A 396 -0.03 -11.58 24.40
C TYR A 396 0.54 -10.91 23.16
N LEU A 397 1.46 -11.52 22.41
CA LEU A 397 2.01 -10.89 21.20
C LEU A 397 1.41 -11.49 19.93
N ARG A 398 0.64 -10.69 19.20
CA ARG A 398 0.23 -10.98 17.82
C ARG A 398 1.27 -10.40 16.87
N PHE A 399 1.92 -11.27 16.10
CA PHE A 399 2.94 -10.88 15.13
C PHE A 399 2.29 -10.69 13.77
N TYR A 400 2.56 -9.58 13.13
CA TYR A 400 2.20 -9.31 11.74
C TYR A 400 3.48 -9.18 10.93
N PHE A 401 3.63 -10.04 9.92
CA PHE A 401 4.64 -9.86 8.89
C PHE A 401 4.10 -8.88 7.85
N TYR A 402 4.81 -7.79 7.64
CA TYR A 402 4.70 -7.01 6.42
C TYR A 402 5.92 -7.35 5.57
N ASP A 403 5.77 -8.29 4.63
CA ASP A 403 6.64 -8.34 3.47
C ASP A 403 6.25 -7.14 2.59
N MET A 404 7.01 -6.05 2.74
CA MET A 404 7.04 -5.04 1.68
C MET A 404 8.02 -5.56 0.64
N ILE A 405 7.47 -6.14 -0.42
CA ILE A 405 8.15 -6.35 -1.70
C ILE A 405 8.10 -5.02 -2.45
#